data_69f34cb46d965b54d997fafcb435bd7e
#
_entry.id   69f34cb46d965b54d997fafcb435bd7e
#
_cell.length_a   1.000
_cell.length_b   1.000
_cell.length_c   1.000
_cell.angle_alpha   90.00
_cell.angle_beta   90.00
_cell.angle_gamma   90.00
#
_symmetry.space_group_name_H-M   'P 1'
#
loop_
_entity.id
_entity.type
_entity.pdbx_description
1 polymer ?
#
loop_
_entity_poly.entity_id
_entity_poly.type
_entity_poly.pdbx_seq_one_letter_code
_entity_poly.pdbx_strand_id
1 'polypeptide(L)'
;HLDRLPRVAEEVLAPEALAERLTGATTPFVVRGLAADWPLVKAGRQGGDAARDLLAAQARNRAFPASIGAQAGDDRLFYDAAMAMNFRMDMGPLPQWLAAMAAAEADATAPTVYLSSIDMGDYFTGLAEAHSLELGARQPLASIWIGSRTCIAAHNDVPDNVAVCAAGRRRFTLFPPEQFANLYLGPLENTPAGRPVSMVDVRAPDFAAHPRFAEALQHAQVAELEPGDAIFVPSLWWHHVEGLAAF
;
A
#
# COMPACT_ATOMS: atom_id res chain seq x y z
N HIS A 1 -17.61 8.49 5.21
CA HIS A 1 -17.86 7.56 6.34
C HIS A 1 -16.56 7.02 6.92
N LEU A 2 -15.48 6.84 6.13
CA LEU A 2 -14.19 6.32 6.61
C LEU A 2 -13.59 7.19 7.73
N ASP A 3 -13.74 8.50 7.65
CA ASP A 3 -13.21 9.43 8.66
C ASP A 3 -13.89 9.29 10.06
N ARG A 4 -14.99 8.56 10.12
CA ARG A 4 -15.72 8.29 11.37
C ARG A 4 -15.34 6.95 12.00
N LEU A 5 -14.53 6.14 11.32
CA LEU A 5 -14.07 4.86 11.87
C LEU A 5 -13.11 5.08 13.05
N PRO A 6 -13.07 4.15 14.02
CA PRO A 6 -12.05 4.14 15.04
C PRO A 6 -10.65 4.20 14.43
N ARG A 7 -9.75 4.95 15.06
CA ARG A 7 -8.35 5.00 14.67
C ARG A 7 -7.62 3.76 15.18
N VAL A 8 -6.69 3.25 14.36
CA VAL A 8 -5.72 2.27 14.81
C VAL A 8 -4.90 2.88 15.96
N ALA A 9 -4.54 2.06 16.94
CA ALA A 9 -3.71 2.50 18.06
C ALA A 9 -2.39 3.11 17.57
N GLU A 10 -2.00 4.25 18.13
CA GLU A 10 -0.80 4.97 17.76
C GLU A 10 0.22 4.94 18.90
N GLU A 11 1.46 4.66 18.55
CA GLU A 11 2.59 4.56 19.49
C GLU A 11 3.77 5.39 18.98
N VAL A 12 4.64 5.76 19.90
CA VAL A 12 5.96 6.28 19.60
C VAL A 12 6.98 5.32 20.20
N LEU A 13 7.78 4.72 19.34
CA LEU A 13 8.79 3.74 19.74
C LEU A 13 10.17 4.16 19.23
N ALA A 14 11.19 3.89 20.04
CA ALA A 14 12.55 3.87 19.55
C ALA A 14 12.70 2.70 18.55
N PRO A 15 13.48 2.84 17.46
CA PRO A 15 13.65 1.78 16.45
C PRO A 15 14.03 0.43 17.06
N GLU A 16 14.87 0.42 18.10
CA GLU A 16 15.37 -0.78 18.78
C GLU A 16 14.26 -1.55 19.53
N ALA A 17 13.18 -0.87 19.91
CA ALA A 17 12.06 -1.48 20.63
C ALA A 17 11.08 -2.20 19.70
N LEU A 18 11.18 -1.99 18.39
CA LEU A 18 10.22 -2.54 17.42
C LEU A 18 10.20 -4.08 17.45
N ALA A 19 11.36 -4.72 17.47
CA ALA A 19 11.47 -6.18 17.46
C ALA A 19 10.74 -6.83 18.65
N GLU A 20 10.85 -6.25 19.82
CA GLU A 20 10.15 -6.68 21.03
C GLU A 20 8.64 -6.41 20.91
N ARG A 21 8.27 -5.20 20.47
CA ARG A 21 6.87 -4.81 20.32
C ARG A 21 6.09 -5.69 19.34
N LEU A 22 6.73 -6.18 18.29
CA LEU A 22 6.16 -7.13 17.32
C LEU A 22 5.92 -8.52 17.91
N THR A 23 6.62 -8.86 19.00
CA THR A 23 6.52 -10.21 19.58
C THR A 23 5.16 -10.39 20.24
N GLY A 24 4.37 -11.33 19.72
CA GLY A 24 3.02 -11.61 20.20
C GLY A 24 1.97 -10.54 19.86
N ALA A 25 2.29 -9.58 19.01
CA ALA A 25 1.30 -8.61 18.54
C ALA A 25 0.27 -9.28 17.61
N THR A 26 -1.00 -9.14 17.92
CA THR A 26 -2.12 -9.75 17.16
C THR A 26 -3.09 -8.72 16.61
N THR A 27 -2.88 -7.45 16.95
CA THR A 27 -3.71 -6.33 16.50
C THR A 27 -2.85 -5.27 15.82
N PRO A 28 -3.38 -4.56 14.81
CA PRO A 28 -2.66 -3.48 14.15
C PRO A 28 -2.27 -2.36 15.12
N PHE A 29 -1.14 -1.73 14.84
CA PHE A 29 -0.75 -0.47 15.49
C PHE A 29 0.10 0.38 14.54
N VAL A 30 0.08 1.68 14.76
CA VAL A 30 0.89 2.66 14.02
C VAL A 30 2.03 3.12 14.91
N VAL A 31 3.24 3.20 14.36
CA VAL A 31 4.40 3.82 15.00
C VAL A 31 4.70 5.13 14.26
N ARG A 32 4.48 6.25 14.93
CA ARG A 32 4.70 7.56 14.36
C ARG A 32 6.20 7.87 14.26
N GLY A 33 6.62 8.29 13.07
CA GLY A 33 7.99 8.72 12.81
C GLY A 33 9.07 7.65 12.90
N LEU A 34 8.70 6.35 12.93
CA LEU A 34 9.64 5.23 13.09
C LEU A 34 10.80 5.28 12.08
N ALA A 35 10.51 5.65 10.84
CA ALA A 35 11.47 5.71 9.74
C ALA A 35 11.81 7.16 9.31
N ALA A 36 11.68 8.13 10.22
CA ALA A 36 11.85 9.55 9.90
C ALA A 36 13.24 9.87 9.30
N ASP A 37 14.24 9.08 9.62
CA ASP A 37 15.63 9.26 9.18
C ASP A 37 15.97 8.58 7.86
N TRP A 38 15.09 7.76 7.31
CA TRP A 38 15.32 7.10 6.04
C TRP A 38 15.54 8.11 4.89
N PRO A 39 16.52 7.87 4.01
CA PRO A 39 16.80 8.77 2.89
C PRO A 39 15.58 9.04 2.01
N LEU A 40 14.79 8.01 1.70
CA LEU A 40 13.59 8.16 0.88
C LEU A 40 12.49 8.94 1.60
N VAL A 41 12.37 8.82 2.93
CA VAL A 41 11.45 9.62 3.73
C VAL A 41 11.85 11.10 3.72
N LYS A 42 13.15 11.38 3.89
CA LYS A 42 13.66 12.75 3.80
C LYS A 42 13.42 13.36 2.42
N ALA A 43 13.63 12.58 1.35
CA ALA A 43 13.31 13.00 -0.02
C ALA A 43 11.80 13.20 -0.22
N GLY A 44 10.98 12.25 0.26
CA GLY A 44 9.52 12.32 0.15
C GLY A 44 8.90 13.52 0.87
N ARG A 45 9.52 13.99 1.96
CA ARG A 45 9.13 15.23 2.65
C ARG A 45 9.49 16.50 1.88
N GLN A 46 10.47 16.42 0.99
CA GLN A 46 10.80 17.52 0.08
C GLN A 46 9.83 17.59 -1.10
N GLY A 47 9.23 16.48 -1.48
CA GLY A 47 8.27 16.37 -2.56
C GLY A 47 8.44 15.14 -3.43
N GLY A 48 7.47 14.91 -4.32
CA GLY A 48 7.48 13.75 -5.21
C GLY A 48 8.69 13.69 -6.14
N ASP A 49 9.15 14.84 -6.66
CA ASP A 49 10.34 14.90 -7.53
C ASP A 49 11.59 14.37 -6.81
N ALA A 50 11.86 14.86 -5.60
CA ALA A 50 13.03 14.42 -4.84
C ALA A 50 12.99 12.91 -4.52
N ALA A 51 11.81 12.36 -4.23
CA ALA A 51 11.64 10.93 -4.02
C ALA A 51 11.86 10.14 -5.32
N ARG A 52 11.34 10.61 -6.45
CA ARG A 52 11.54 10.00 -7.77
C ARG A 52 13.02 10.03 -8.19
N ASP A 53 13.70 11.14 -7.98
CA ASP A 53 15.13 11.28 -8.31
C ASP A 53 15.98 10.29 -7.51
N LEU A 54 15.71 10.12 -6.21
CA LEU A 54 16.40 9.15 -5.38
C LEU A 54 16.17 7.72 -5.88
N LEU A 55 14.92 7.36 -6.17
CA LEU A 55 14.57 6.03 -6.68
C LEU A 55 15.23 5.78 -8.04
N ALA A 56 15.20 6.76 -8.95
CA ALA A 56 15.84 6.66 -10.25
C ALA A 56 17.36 6.47 -10.15
N ALA A 57 18.00 7.19 -9.23
CA ALA A 57 19.46 7.10 -9.03
C ALA A 57 19.92 5.74 -8.48
N GLN A 58 19.07 5.06 -7.73
CA GLN A 58 19.36 3.75 -7.13
C GLN A 58 18.82 2.58 -7.94
N ALA A 59 18.02 2.82 -8.97
CA ALA A 59 17.45 1.76 -9.81
C ALA A 59 18.53 1.01 -10.58
N ARG A 60 18.46 -0.33 -10.55
CA ARG A 60 19.30 -1.16 -11.42
C ARG A 60 18.82 -1.07 -12.87
N ASN A 61 19.73 -1.27 -13.81
CA ASN A 61 19.41 -1.29 -15.25
C ASN A 61 18.66 -2.58 -15.60
N ARG A 62 17.37 -2.62 -15.29
CA ARG A 62 16.47 -3.73 -15.63
C ARG A 62 15.04 -3.21 -15.84
N ALA A 63 14.20 -4.03 -16.45
CA ALA A 63 12.78 -3.72 -16.60
C ALA A 63 12.03 -3.95 -15.29
N PHE A 64 11.17 -2.99 -14.92
CA PHE A 64 10.27 -3.03 -13.77
C PHE A 64 8.86 -3.35 -14.25
N PRO A 65 8.15 -4.29 -13.59
CA PRO A 65 6.74 -4.53 -13.88
C PRO A 65 5.89 -3.38 -13.36
N ALA A 66 4.93 -2.96 -14.18
CA ALA A 66 3.95 -1.94 -13.79
C ALA A 66 2.53 -2.34 -14.20
N SER A 67 1.57 -2.10 -13.33
CA SER A 67 0.15 -2.12 -13.64
C SER A 67 -0.27 -0.74 -14.13
N ILE A 68 -0.96 -0.68 -15.27
CA ILE A 68 -1.41 0.57 -15.88
C ILE A 68 -2.92 0.50 -16.04
N GLY A 69 -3.64 1.40 -15.37
CA GLY A 69 -5.10 1.48 -15.43
C GLY A 69 -5.59 1.68 -16.86
N ALA A 70 -6.66 0.98 -17.22
CA ALA A 70 -7.23 1.05 -18.58
C ALA A 70 -8.05 2.33 -18.81
N GLN A 71 -8.62 2.90 -17.77
CA GLN A 71 -9.46 4.10 -17.85
C GLN A 71 -8.76 5.29 -17.21
N ALA A 72 -8.79 6.41 -17.91
CA ALA A 72 -8.28 7.68 -17.39
C ALA A 72 -9.09 8.09 -16.14
N GLY A 73 -8.40 8.48 -15.08
CA GLY A 73 -9.01 8.93 -13.83
C GLY A 73 -9.54 7.81 -12.92
N ASP A 74 -9.47 6.54 -13.33
CA ASP A 74 -9.78 5.41 -12.44
C ASP A 74 -8.53 5.03 -11.65
N ASP A 75 -8.57 5.26 -10.34
CA ASP A 75 -7.49 4.95 -9.41
C ASP A 75 -7.58 3.54 -8.80
N ARG A 76 -8.69 2.83 -9.06
CA ARG A 76 -8.93 1.49 -8.53
C ARG A 76 -8.50 0.42 -9.53
N LEU A 77 -7.36 -0.21 -9.27
CA LEU A 77 -6.92 -1.39 -10.01
C LEU A 77 -7.74 -2.62 -9.57
N PHE A 78 -8.68 -3.01 -10.42
CA PHE A 78 -9.74 -3.95 -10.03
C PHE A 78 -10.27 -4.75 -11.24
N TYR A 79 -11.51 -5.17 -11.17
CA TYR A 79 -12.22 -5.81 -12.26
C TYR A 79 -13.06 -4.78 -13.04
N ASP A 80 -13.23 -5.04 -14.33
CA ASP A 80 -14.24 -4.40 -15.17
C ASP A 80 -15.60 -5.10 -15.02
N ALA A 81 -16.61 -4.65 -15.75
CA ALA A 81 -17.95 -5.23 -15.73
C ALA A 81 -18.02 -6.69 -16.23
N ALA A 82 -17.02 -7.15 -16.97
CA ALA A 82 -16.90 -8.51 -17.45
C ALA A 82 -16.03 -9.41 -16.54
N MET A 83 -15.64 -8.90 -15.37
CA MET A 83 -14.73 -9.57 -14.44
C MET A 83 -13.33 -9.83 -15.01
N ALA A 84 -12.93 -9.09 -16.05
CA ALA A 84 -11.54 -8.99 -16.47
C ALA A 84 -10.83 -7.87 -15.70
N MET A 85 -9.49 -7.84 -15.70
CA MET A 85 -8.75 -6.75 -15.07
C MET A 85 -8.97 -5.44 -15.82
N ASN A 86 -9.28 -4.36 -15.09
CA ASN A 86 -9.37 -3.01 -15.64
C ASN A 86 -8.00 -2.34 -15.82
N PHE A 87 -6.93 -3.12 -15.78
CA PHE A 87 -5.56 -2.67 -15.99
C PHE A 87 -4.78 -3.70 -16.81
N ARG A 88 -3.68 -3.27 -17.40
CA ARG A 88 -2.72 -4.13 -18.08
C ARG A 88 -1.39 -4.13 -17.34
N MET A 89 -0.66 -5.24 -17.47
CA MET A 89 0.74 -5.32 -17.04
C MET A 89 1.66 -4.91 -18.19
N ASP A 90 2.70 -4.18 -17.84
CA ASP A 90 3.75 -3.78 -18.80
C ASP A 90 5.12 -3.82 -18.12
N MET A 91 6.18 -3.89 -18.93
CA MET A 91 7.58 -3.96 -18.48
C MET A 91 8.36 -2.80 -19.08
N GLY A 92 9.05 -2.04 -18.24
CA GLY A 92 9.84 -0.91 -18.71
C GLY A 92 10.87 -0.42 -17.67
N PRO A 93 11.80 0.46 -18.08
CA PRO A 93 12.77 1.03 -17.15
C PRO A 93 12.06 1.91 -16.12
N LEU A 94 12.55 1.91 -14.87
CA LEU A 94 11.93 2.70 -13.78
C LEU A 94 11.72 4.19 -14.14
N PRO A 95 12.68 4.90 -14.79
CA PRO A 95 12.47 6.31 -15.14
C PRO A 95 11.24 6.56 -16.03
N GLN A 96 10.86 5.62 -16.90
CA GLN A 96 9.63 5.72 -17.70
C GLN A 96 8.39 5.75 -16.81
N TRP A 97 8.33 4.88 -15.80
CA TRP A 97 7.20 4.80 -14.88
C TRP A 97 7.14 6.02 -13.97
N LEU A 98 8.28 6.47 -13.45
CA LEU A 98 8.35 7.68 -12.62
C LEU A 98 7.93 8.94 -13.40
N ALA A 99 8.30 9.05 -14.68
CA ALA A 99 7.84 10.13 -15.55
C ALA A 99 6.33 10.08 -15.80
N ALA A 100 5.75 8.89 -15.99
CA ALA A 100 4.31 8.72 -16.13
C ALA A 100 3.56 9.11 -14.84
N MET A 101 4.10 8.76 -13.67
CA MET A 101 3.54 9.17 -12.38
C MET A 101 3.61 10.69 -12.17
N ALA A 102 4.74 11.33 -12.55
CA ALA A 102 4.87 12.79 -12.48
C ALA A 102 3.86 13.49 -13.40
N ALA A 103 3.63 12.98 -14.61
CA ALA A 103 2.60 13.50 -15.50
C ALA A 103 1.19 13.37 -14.88
N ALA A 104 0.91 12.27 -14.18
CA ALA A 104 -0.37 12.03 -13.52
C ALA A 104 -0.61 12.97 -12.31
N GLU A 105 0.42 13.55 -11.73
CA GLU A 105 0.24 14.59 -10.68
C GLU A 105 -0.40 15.86 -11.26
N ALA A 106 -0.03 16.23 -12.49
CA ALA A 106 -0.55 17.42 -13.16
C ALA A 106 -1.89 17.18 -13.86
N ASP A 107 -2.20 15.92 -14.20
CA ASP A 107 -3.40 15.54 -14.94
C ASP A 107 -4.16 14.41 -14.22
N ALA A 108 -5.24 14.77 -13.55
CA ALA A 108 -6.10 13.80 -12.85
C ALA A 108 -6.79 12.78 -13.77
N THR A 109 -6.75 12.99 -15.10
CA THR A 109 -7.29 12.06 -16.10
C THR A 109 -6.24 11.09 -16.63
N ALA A 110 -4.97 11.25 -16.26
CA ALA A 110 -3.92 10.32 -16.65
C ALA A 110 -4.17 8.91 -16.08
N PRO A 111 -3.77 7.86 -16.81
CA PRO A 111 -3.88 6.50 -16.31
C PRO A 111 -3.11 6.31 -15.00
N THR A 112 -3.68 5.55 -14.08
CA THR A 112 -2.97 5.12 -12.87
C THR A 112 -1.80 4.21 -13.23
N VAL A 113 -0.63 4.48 -12.66
CA VAL A 113 0.57 3.64 -12.77
C VAL A 113 0.95 3.13 -11.40
N TYR A 114 1.16 1.82 -11.29
CA TYR A 114 1.47 1.18 -10.01
C TYR A 114 2.47 0.04 -10.16
N LEU A 115 3.56 0.14 -9.42
CA LEU A 115 4.56 -0.91 -9.26
C LEU A 115 4.34 -1.55 -7.89
N SER A 116 3.87 -2.79 -7.88
CA SER A 116 3.55 -3.51 -6.66
C SER A 116 4.63 -4.52 -6.30
N SER A 117 4.97 -4.62 -5.02
CA SER A 117 5.85 -5.65 -4.46
C SER A 117 7.19 -5.79 -5.19
N ILE A 118 7.83 -4.67 -5.51
CA ILE A 118 9.14 -4.67 -6.15
C ILE A 118 10.20 -4.99 -5.08
N ASP A 119 10.92 -6.10 -5.25
CA ASP A 119 12.00 -6.48 -4.34
C ASP A 119 13.10 -5.42 -4.34
N MET A 120 13.43 -4.89 -3.14
CA MET A 120 14.36 -3.77 -3.02
C MET A 120 15.79 -4.18 -3.31
N GLY A 121 16.20 -5.40 -2.95
CA GLY A 121 17.54 -5.91 -3.20
C GLY A 121 17.81 -6.24 -4.66
N ASP A 122 16.80 -6.79 -5.35
CA ASP A 122 16.92 -7.20 -6.74
C ASP A 122 16.82 -6.03 -7.73
N TYR A 123 16.03 -5.03 -7.42
CA TYR A 123 15.72 -3.93 -8.34
C TYR A 123 16.48 -2.64 -8.06
N PHE A 124 17.07 -2.50 -6.87
CA PHE A 124 17.78 -1.28 -6.48
C PHE A 124 19.17 -1.60 -5.91
N THR A 125 20.04 -0.62 -5.94
CA THR A 125 21.36 -0.69 -5.32
C THR A 125 21.36 0.09 -4.03
N GLY A 126 21.59 -0.58 -2.89
CA GLY A 126 21.70 0.06 -1.58
C GLY A 126 20.37 0.53 -0.97
N LEU A 127 19.23 0.34 -1.65
CA LEU A 127 17.93 0.82 -1.16
C LEU A 127 17.49 0.02 0.08
N ALA A 128 17.60 -1.30 0.05
CA ALA A 128 17.18 -2.15 1.16
C ALA A 128 18.01 -1.90 2.43
N GLU A 129 19.32 -1.73 2.27
CA GLU A 129 20.25 -1.48 3.37
C GLU A 129 19.98 -0.12 4.03
N ALA A 130 19.72 0.91 3.21
CA ALA A 130 19.47 2.27 3.70
C ALA A 130 18.07 2.45 4.32
N HIS A 131 17.17 1.48 4.12
CA HIS A 131 15.76 1.51 4.55
C HIS A 131 15.39 0.26 5.34
N SER A 132 16.28 -0.20 6.20
CA SER A 132 16.05 -1.36 7.08
C SER A 132 15.38 -0.95 8.39
N LEU A 133 14.65 -1.89 8.98
CA LEU A 133 14.07 -1.77 10.32
C LEU A 133 14.79 -2.71 11.29
N GLU A 134 14.85 -2.33 12.56
CA GLU A 134 15.39 -3.16 13.64
C GLU A 134 14.40 -4.27 14.02
N LEU A 135 14.48 -5.41 13.34
CA LEU A 135 13.54 -6.52 13.48
C LEU A 135 14.09 -7.71 14.29
N GLY A 136 15.26 -7.54 14.93
CA GLY A 136 15.92 -8.61 15.67
C GLY A 136 16.37 -9.76 14.75
N ALA A 137 16.03 -10.99 15.11
CA ALA A 137 16.40 -12.18 14.32
C ALA A 137 15.49 -12.44 13.11
N ARG A 138 14.48 -11.60 12.87
CA ARG A 138 13.57 -11.76 11.74
C ARG A 138 14.28 -11.38 10.44
N GLN A 139 14.00 -12.14 9.38
CA GLN A 139 14.51 -11.85 8.04
C GLN A 139 13.34 -11.46 7.13
N PRO A 140 13.06 -10.17 6.99
CA PRO A 140 11.94 -9.70 6.19
C PRO A 140 12.24 -9.80 4.68
N LEU A 141 11.18 -9.95 3.90
CA LEU A 141 11.21 -9.62 2.49
C LEU A 141 11.01 -8.11 2.36
N ALA A 142 12.04 -7.41 1.92
CA ALA A 142 12.01 -5.97 1.75
C ALA A 142 11.53 -5.63 0.34
N SER A 143 10.29 -5.12 0.25
CA SER A 143 9.68 -4.72 -1.02
C SER A 143 9.24 -3.26 -0.97
N ILE A 144 9.11 -2.65 -2.15
CA ILE A 144 8.58 -1.29 -2.29
C ILE A 144 7.38 -1.27 -3.23
N TRP A 145 6.39 -0.46 -2.88
CA TRP A 145 5.22 -0.15 -3.70
C TRP A 145 5.28 1.30 -4.11
N ILE A 146 5.28 1.56 -5.42
CA ILE A 146 5.42 2.90 -5.99
C ILE A 146 4.22 3.14 -6.90
N GLY A 147 3.52 4.25 -6.72
CA GLY A 147 2.36 4.52 -7.56
C GLY A 147 1.94 5.98 -7.56
N SER A 148 1.25 6.37 -8.62
CA SER A 148 0.39 7.54 -8.62
C SER A 148 -0.79 7.32 -7.65
N ARG A 149 -1.85 8.12 -7.69
CA ARG A 149 -3.05 7.83 -6.90
C ARG A 149 -3.50 6.40 -7.15
N THR A 150 -3.57 5.60 -6.11
CA THR A 150 -3.98 4.20 -6.20
C THR A 150 -5.01 3.88 -5.13
N CYS A 151 -5.97 3.05 -5.47
CA CYS A 151 -6.92 2.45 -4.56
C CYS A 151 -6.82 0.93 -4.70
N ILE A 152 -6.31 0.28 -3.68
CA ILE A 152 -6.11 -1.17 -3.64
C ILE A 152 -7.23 -1.79 -2.80
N ALA A 153 -8.03 -2.65 -3.42
CA ALA A 153 -9.16 -3.32 -2.77
C ALA A 153 -8.71 -4.09 -1.52
N ALA A 154 -9.60 -4.21 -0.55
CA ALA A 154 -9.29 -4.93 0.69
C ALA A 154 -8.91 -6.38 0.39
N HIS A 155 -7.71 -6.76 0.81
CA HIS A 155 -7.11 -8.09 0.70
C HIS A 155 -6.35 -8.39 2.00
N ASN A 156 -5.88 -9.61 2.14
CA ASN A 156 -5.03 -9.98 3.27
C ASN A 156 -3.75 -10.67 2.79
N ASP A 157 -2.74 -10.62 3.62
CA ASP A 157 -1.48 -11.31 3.43
C ASP A 157 -1.27 -12.40 4.48
N VAL A 158 -0.52 -13.44 4.11
CA VAL A 158 -0.19 -14.52 5.04
C VAL A 158 0.87 -14.11 6.07
N PRO A 159 1.97 -13.42 5.69
CA PRO A 159 2.93 -12.93 6.69
C PRO A 159 2.40 -11.71 7.44
N ASP A 160 3.00 -11.45 8.60
CA ASP A 160 2.92 -10.15 9.23
C ASP A 160 3.61 -9.10 8.34
N ASN A 161 3.04 -7.89 8.29
CA ASN A 161 3.59 -6.79 7.51
C ASN A 161 3.93 -5.60 8.42
N VAL A 162 5.07 -4.96 8.15
CA VAL A 162 5.36 -3.60 8.62
C VAL A 162 5.48 -2.71 7.39
N ALA A 163 4.48 -1.89 7.15
CA ALA A 163 4.47 -0.97 6.01
C ALA A 163 4.88 0.45 6.45
N VAL A 164 5.88 1.01 5.77
CA VAL A 164 6.35 2.38 6.00
C VAL A 164 5.86 3.28 4.88
N CYS A 165 5.25 4.40 5.22
CA CYS A 165 4.97 5.47 4.27
C CYS A 165 6.25 6.28 4.05
N ALA A 166 6.85 6.18 2.87
CA ALA A 166 8.11 6.87 2.57
C ALA A 166 7.89 8.21 1.85
N ALA A 167 6.85 8.32 1.03
CA ALA A 167 6.47 9.54 0.32
C ALA A 167 4.95 9.64 0.19
N GLY A 168 4.43 10.85 0.01
CA GLY A 168 3.00 11.11 -0.06
C GLY A 168 2.28 10.79 1.25
N ARG A 169 1.03 10.37 1.14
CA ARG A 169 0.19 9.97 2.29
C ARG A 169 -0.56 8.70 1.93
N ARG A 170 -0.79 7.82 2.91
CA ARG A 170 -1.54 6.58 2.72
C ARG A 170 -2.62 6.43 3.77
N ARG A 171 -3.79 5.95 3.36
CA ARG A 171 -4.85 5.51 4.27
C ARG A 171 -4.96 4.00 4.22
N PHE A 172 -4.92 3.38 5.37
CA PHE A 172 -5.24 1.98 5.56
C PHE A 172 -6.61 1.87 6.24
N THR A 173 -7.51 1.10 5.65
CA THR A 173 -8.75 0.67 6.31
C THR A 173 -8.63 -0.81 6.57
N LEU A 174 -8.66 -1.20 7.84
CA LEU A 174 -8.35 -2.54 8.32
C LEU A 174 -9.59 -3.22 8.87
N PHE A 175 -9.69 -4.53 8.59
CA PHE A 175 -10.76 -5.36 9.13
C PHE A 175 -10.16 -6.62 9.75
N PRO A 176 -10.66 -7.08 10.91
CA PRO A 176 -10.20 -8.32 11.53
C PRO A 176 -10.41 -9.53 10.60
N PRO A 177 -9.61 -10.60 10.73
CA PRO A 177 -9.72 -11.81 9.90
C PRO A 177 -11.13 -12.42 9.88
N GLU A 178 -11.87 -12.34 10.99
CA GLU A 178 -13.21 -12.89 11.16
C GLU A 178 -14.26 -12.26 10.24
N GLN A 179 -13.95 -11.06 9.71
CA GLN A 179 -14.86 -10.35 8.81
C GLN A 179 -14.87 -10.87 7.37
N PHE A 180 -14.12 -11.92 7.04
CA PHE A 180 -13.98 -12.46 5.68
C PHE A 180 -15.32 -12.67 4.96
N ALA A 181 -16.34 -13.19 5.66
CA ALA A 181 -17.66 -13.42 5.08
C ALA A 181 -18.44 -12.13 4.80
N ASN A 182 -18.12 -11.06 5.51
CA ASN A 182 -18.76 -9.75 5.40
C ASN A 182 -18.07 -8.84 4.36
N LEU A 183 -16.89 -9.25 3.86
CA LEU A 183 -16.11 -8.52 2.85
C LEU A 183 -16.44 -8.95 1.42
N TYR A 184 -17.28 -9.97 1.20
CA TYR A 184 -17.70 -10.41 -0.15
C TYR A 184 -16.51 -10.66 -1.08
N LEU A 185 -15.75 -11.70 -0.81
CA LEU A 185 -14.53 -12.00 -1.55
C LEU A 185 -14.81 -12.40 -2.99
N GLY A 186 -14.00 -11.89 -3.89
CA GLY A 186 -14.00 -12.23 -5.30
C GLY A 186 -13.29 -13.57 -5.61
N PRO A 187 -13.05 -13.84 -6.90
CA PRO A 187 -12.44 -15.08 -7.36
C PRO A 187 -11.06 -15.35 -6.73
N LEU A 188 -10.73 -16.63 -6.55
CA LEU A 188 -9.42 -17.08 -6.08
C LEU A 188 -8.38 -17.13 -7.21
N GLU A 189 -8.82 -17.52 -8.39
CA GLU A 189 -7.99 -17.79 -9.58
C GLU A 189 -7.72 -16.58 -10.45
N ASN A 190 -8.47 -15.51 -10.28
CA ASN A 190 -8.35 -14.27 -11.04
C ASN A 190 -8.40 -13.08 -10.10
N THR A 191 -7.24 -12.61 -9.62
CA THR A 191 -7.17 -11.57 -8.59
C THR A 191 -6.26 -10.41 -9.01
N PRO A 192 -6.63 -9.15 -8.71
CA PRO A 192 -5.80 -7.99 -9.02
C PRO A 192 -4.58 -7.83 -8.09
N ALA A 193 -4.56 -8.53 -6.96
CA ALA A 193 -3.52 -8.39 -5.93
C ALA A 193 -2.82 -9.72 -5.57
N GLY A 194 -2.96 -10.76 -6.40
CA GLY A 194 -2.41 -12.11 -6.14
C GLY A 194 -3.09 -12.85 -4.98
N ARG A 195 -4.07 -12.23 -4.33
CA ARG A 195 -4.90 -12.76 -3.24
C ARG A 195 -6.37 -12.40 -3.50
N PRO A 196 -7.35 -13.15 -2.98
CA PRO A 196 -8.75 -12.74 -3.07
C PRO A 196 -8.95 -11.34 -2.49
N VAL A 197 -9.70 -10.53 -3.20
CA VAL A 197 -10.00 -9.17 -2.79
C VAL A 197 -11.48 -9.02 -2.47
N SER A 198 -11.82 -8.08 -1.62
CA SER A 198 -13.20 -7.68 -1.40
C SER A 198 -13.80 -7.08 -2.66
N MET A 199 -15.00 -7.53 -3.03
CA MET A 199 -15.77 -6.95 -4.14
C MET A 199 -16.38 -5.60 -3.77
N VAL A 200 -16.41 -5.25 -2.48
CA VAL A 200 -16.97 -3.98 -2.00
C VAL A 200 -16.00 -2.82 -2.29
N ASP A 201 -16.50 -1.74 -2.85
CA ASP A 201 -15.76 -0.47 -2.80
C ASP A 201 -15.87 0.13 -1.40
N VAL A 202 -14.78 0.05 -0.64
CA VAL A 202 -14.73 0.52 0.75
C VAL A 202 -15.00 2.02 0.85
N ARG A 203 -14.66 2.81 -0.18
CA ARG A 203 -14.90 4.26 -0.22
C ARG A 203 -16.37 4.62 -0.46
N ALA A 204 -17.07 3.79 -1.24
CA ALA A 204 -18.45 4.03 -1.66
C ALA A 204 -19.26 2.71 -1.65
N PRO A 205 -19.48 2.10 -0.48
CA PRO A 205 -20.11 0.79 -0.39
C PRO A 205 -21.56 0.81 -0.83
N ASP A 206 -21.91 -0.12 -1.73
CA ASP A 206 -23.29 -0.41 -2.07
C ASP A 206 -23.87 -1.42 -1.07
N PHE A 207 -24.58 -0.93 -0.07
CA PHE A 207 -25.20 -1.76 0.96
C PHE A 207 -26.42 -2.55 0.46
N ALA A 208 -26.98 -2.19 -0.70
CA ALA A 208 -28.06 -3.00 -1.29
C ALA A 208 -27.47 -4.27 -1.91
N ALA A 209 -26.34 -4.15 -2.60
CA ALA A 209 -25.61 -5.30 -3.15
C ALA A 209 -24.84 -6.09 -2.08
N HIS A 210 -24.32 -5.40 -1.06
CA HIS A 210 -23.42 -5.96 -0.04
C HIS A 210 -23.90 -5.65 1.40
N PRO A 211 -25.09 -6.12 1.82
CA PRO A 211 -25.69 -5.72 3.09
C PRO A 211 -24.83 -6.09 4.33
N ARG A 212 -24.12 -7.24 4.31
CA ARG A 212 -23.27 -7.63 5.44
C ARG A 212 -22.03 -6.76 5.61
N PHE A 213 -21.67 -5.94 4.60
CA PHE A 213 -20.54 -5.02 4.76
C PHE A 213 -20.77 -3.98 5.86
N ALA A 214 -22.02 -3.67 6.19
CA ALA A 214 -22.36 -2.83 7.34
C ALA A 214 -21.84 -3.40 8.67
N GLU A 215 -21.83 -4.74 8.80
CA GLU A 215 -21.24 -5.42 9.97
C GLU A 215 -19.70 -5.30 9.93
N ALA A 216 -19.06 -5.53 8.78
CA ALA A 216 -17.61 -5.37 8.68
C ALA A 216 -17.16 -3.97 9.11
N LEU A 217 -17.91 -2.92 8.75
CA LEU A 217 -17.59 -1.54 9.13
C LEU A 217 -17.64 -1.29 10.65
N GLN A 218 -18.44 -2.03 11.42
CA GLN A 218 -18.49 -1.90 12.88
C GLN A 218 -17.18 -2.36 13.53
N HIS A 219 -16.42 -3.22 12.87
CA HIS A 219 -15.15 -3.75 13.32
C HIS A 219 -13.95 -3.12 12.63
N ALA A 220 -14.19 -2.22 11.68
CA ALA A 220 -13.15 -1.58 10.91
C ALA A 220 -12.37 -0.56 11.72
N GLN A 221 -11.08 -0.43 11.40
CA GLN A 221 -10.20 0.61 11.93
C GLN A 221 -9.52 1.34 10.78
N VAL A 222 -9.13 2.59 10.99
CA VAL A 222 -8.47 3.40 9.97
C VAL A 222 -7.18 4.00 10.51
N ALA A 223 -6.15 4.02 9.66
CA ALA A 223 -4.90 4.73 9.89
C ALA A 223 -4.56 5.59 8.68
N GLU A 224 -4.13 6.81 8.90
CA GLU A 224 -3.50 7.65 7.90
C GLU A 224 -2.03 7.81 8.26
N LEU A 225 -1.15 7.52 7.30
CA LEU A 225 0.28 7.59 7.45
C LEU A 225 0.84 8.76 6.65
N GLU A 226 1.76 9.46 7.27
CA GLU A 226 2.61 10.48 6.65
C GLU A 226 4.04 9.95 6.46
N PRO A 227 4.89 10.64 5.68
CA PRO A 227 6.25 10.16 5.46
C PRO A 227 7.04 9.97 6.76
N GLY A 228 7.49 8.74 7.00
CA GLY A 228 8.19 8.30 8.18
C GLY A 228 7.36 7.47 9.15
N ASP A 229 6.05 7.46 9.02
CA ASP A 229 5.18 6.60 9.83
C ASP A 229 5.21 5.16 9.33
N ALA A 230 5.02 4.23 10.25
CA ALA A 230 4.89 2.81 9.96
C ALA A 230 3.61 2.24 10.56
N ILE A 231 3.03 1.23 9.89
CA ILE A 231 1.91 0.46 10.41
C ILE A 231 2.29 -1.02 10.45
N PHE A 232 2.02 -1.67 11.57
CA PHE A 232 2.01 -3.12 11.68
C PHE A 232 0.63 -3.65 11.31
N VAL A 233 0.59 -4.57 10.37
CA VAL A 233 -0.61 -5.30 9.97
C VAL A 233 -0.35 -6.78 10.24
N PRO A 234 -1.01 -7.37 11.25
CA PRO A 234 -0.81 -8.78 11.56
C PRO A 234 -1.25 -9.69 10.41
N SER A 235 -0.72 -10.89 10.38
CA SER A 235 -1.13 -11.96 9.44
C SER A 235 -2.65 -12.04 9.33
N LEU A 236 -3.14 -12.17 8.09
CA LEU A 236 -4.54 -12.34 7.70
C LEU A 236 -5.48 -11.17 8.01
N TRP A 237 -5.00 -10.07 8.57
CA TRP A 237 -5.80 -8.87 8.66
C TRP A 237 -6.08 -8.30 7.27
N TRP A 238 -7.35 -8.02 7.00
CA TRP A 238 -7.77 -7.40 5.74
C TRP A 238 -7.40 -5.94 5.74
N HIS A 239 -6.82 -5.47 4.64
CA HIS A 239 -6.43 -4.07 4.49
C HIS A 239 -6.77 -3.54 3.10
N HIS A 240 -7.48 -2.43 3.11
CA HIS A 240 -7.72 -1.58 1.94
C HIS A 240 -6.74 -0.42 2.02
N VAL A 241 -6.08 -0.09 0.90
CA VAL A 241 -5.04 0.94 0.88
C VAL A 241 -5.32 1.99 -0.17
N GLU A 242 -5.30 3.25 0.25
CA GLU A 242 -5.50 4.41 -0.62
C GLU A 242 -4.26 5.30 -0.63
N GLY A 243 -3.84 5.73 -1.82
CA GLY A 243 -2.95 6.87 -1.99
C GLY A 243 -3.73 8.16 -1.84
N LEU A 244 -3.43 8.95 -0.80
CA LEU A 244 -4.09 10.23 -0.55
C LEU A 244 -3.36 11.41 -1.21
N ALA A 245 -2.18 11.19 -1.74
CA ALA A 245 -1.38 12.13 -2.51
C ALA A 245 -1.18 11.61 -3.94
N ALA A 246 -0.76 12.49 -4.82
CA ALA A 246 -0.55 12.13 -6.23
C ALA A 246 0.69 11.22 -6.42
N PHE A 247 1.65 11.27 -5.46
CA PHE A 247 2.82 10.39 -5.37
C PHE A 247 3.19 10.17 -3.91
#